data_5c443f923f786bb6a5e1b575edcc4e0e
#
_entry.id   5c443f923f786bb6a5e1b575edcc4e0e
#
_cell.length_a   1.000
_cell.length_b   1.000
_cell.length_c   1.000
_cell.angle_alpha   90.00
_cell.angle_beta   90.00
_cell.angle_gamma   90.00
#
_symmetry.space_group_name_H-M   'P 1'
#
loop_
_entity.id
_entity.type
_entity.pdbx_description
1 polymer ?
#
loop_
_entity_poly.entity_id
_entity_poly.type
_entity_poly.pdbx_seq_one_letter_code
_entity_poly.pdbx_strand_id
1 'polypeptide(L)'
;DGFIVMSTLSRFLKYIQIDSPSDPKSGKIPSSDIQLNVAKCLEEEMNALGLENVHIKEGTIYGILPATPGYEGKQPVGFIAHMDTAPEFNGFGVKPQIIENYDGGDVLLKGSGHVLSVRDFPALKELKGQKLITTDGTTLLGADDKAGIAEIMQAVERVIEEKIPHGKIAIAFTPDEEIGHGVDKFDVDGFGADLAYTVDGGDWNGISYENFNAVQAFVDFYGYSIHPGS
;
A
#
# COMPACT_ATOMS: atom_id res chain seq x y z
N ASP A 1 1.00 -15.61 26.93
CA ASP A 1 1.90 -15.03 25.92
C ASP A 1 1.25 -13.76 25.45
N GLY A 2 1.86 -12.61 25.85
CA GLY A 2 1.27 -11.31 25.53
C GLY A 2 1.50 -10.98 24.06
N PHE A 3 0.43 -10.73 23.32
CA PHE A 3 0.51 -10.12 21.98
C PHE A 3 1.22 -8.78 22.12
N ILE A 4 2.28 -8.58 21.33
CA ILE A 4 2.91 -7.26 21.22
C ILE A 4 1.97 -6.43 20.33
N VAL A 5 1.22 -5.52 20.94
CA VAL A 5 0.40 -4.55 20.20
C VAL A 5 1.34 -3.72 19.32
N MET A 6 1.19 -3.84 18.02
CA MET A 6 1.97 -3.03 17.08
C MET A 6 1.25 -1.71 16.81
N SER A 7 1.99 -0.61 16.74
CA SER A 7 1.43 0.65 16.27
C SER A 7 1.40 0.69 14.73
N THR A 8 0.55 1.55 14.14
CA THR A 8 0.54 1.79 12.69
C THR A 8 1.95 2.09 12.17
N LEU A 9 2.70 2.94 12.91
CA LEU A 9 4.07 3.27 12.56
C LEU A 9 4.99 2.04 12.56
N SER A 10 4.91 1.18 13.58
CA SER A 10 5.77 0.00 13.65
C SER A 10 5.44 -1.01 12.56
N ARG A 11 4.17 -1.17 12.19
CA ARG A 11 3.75 -1.97 11.03
C ARG A 11 4.30 -1.39 9.73
N PHE A 12 4.08 -0.10 9.51
CA PHE A 12 4.58 0.58 8.33
C PHE A 12 6.09 0.41 8.17
N LEU A 13 6.87 0.68 9.24
CA LEU A 13 8.32 0.51 9.22
C LEU A 13 8.76 -0.94 8.98
N LYS A 14 7.98 -1.93 9.44
CA LYS A 14 8.20 -3.36 9.14
C LYS A 14 7.95 -3.65 7.65
N TYR A 15 6.82 -3.20 7.11
CA TYR A 15 6.41 -3.53 5.75
C TYR A 15 7.30 -2.89 4.69
N ILE A 16 7.75 -1.66 4.88
CA ILE A 16 8.67 -0.99 3.93
C ILE A 16 10.05 -1.64 3.85
N GLN A 17 10.43 -2.49 4.82
CA GLN A 17 11.67 -3.27 4.75
C GLN A 17 11.55 -4.52 3.85
N ILE A 18 10.33 -4.86 3.44
CA ILE A 18 10.10 -6.00 2.54
C ILE A 18 10.01 -5.46 1.12
N ASP A 19 11.01 -5.77 0.32
CA ASP A 19 11.07 -5.34 -1.08
C ASP A 19 9.93 -5.97 -1.89
N SER A 20 9.25 -5.18 -2.72
CA SER A 20 8.09 -5.65 -3.50
C SER A 20 7.84 -4.88 -4.81
N PRO A 21 8.86 -4.53 -5.60
CA PRO A 21 8.63 -3.83 -6.85
C PRO A 21 7.84 -4.70 -7.84
N SER A 22 6.91 -4.08 -8.57
CA SER A 22 6.28 -4.67 -9.74
C SER A 22 7.23 -4.64 -10.95
N ASP A 23 6.97 -5.51 -11.96
CA ASP A 23 7.74 -5.59 -13.21
C ASP A 23 6.81 -5.54 -14.43
N PRO A 24 6.66 -4.39 -15.09
CA PRO A 24 5.75 -4.22 -16.24
C PRO A 24 6.14 -5.06 -17.47
N LYS A 25 7.32 -5.71 -17.45
CA LYS A 25 7.80 -6.52 -18.58
C LYS A 25 7.62 -8.02 -18.36
N SER A 26 7.21 -8.45 -17.18
CA SER A 26 7.19 -9.88 -16.84
C SER A 26 6.09 -10.66 -17.55
N GLY A 27 4.95 -10.03 -17.86
CA GLY A 27 3.77 -10.69 -18.42
C GLY A 27 3.12 -11.73 -17.50
N LYS A 28 3.43 -11.71 -16.20
CA LYS A 28 2.89 -12.62 -15.17
C LYS A 28 2.08 -11.83 -14.14
N ILE A 29 1.32 -12.53 -13.32
CA ILE A 29 0.65 -12.03 -12.12
C ILE A 29 0.91 -13.02 -10.96
N PRO A 30 1.53 -12.59 -9.83
CA PRO A 30 2.18 -11.29 -9.66
C PRO A 30 3.35 -11.11 -10.64
N SER A 31 3.59 -9.88 -11.05
CA SER A 31 4.64 -9.54 -12.03
C SER A 31 6.04 -9.87 -11.54
N SER A 32 6.24 -9.84 -10.23
CA SER A 32 7.47 -10.29 -9.57
C SER A 32 7.13 -11.17 -8.36
N ASP A 33 7.83 -12.30 -8.23
CA ASP A 33 7.61 -13.24 -7.11
C ASP A 33 8.02 -12.65 -5.75
N ILE A 34 8.82 -11.57 -5.75
CA ILE A 34 9.28 -10.92 -4.52
C ILE A 34 8.11 -10.26 -3.74
N GLN A 35 7.05 -9.85 -4.43
CA GLN A 35 5.83 -9.32 -3.81
C GLN A 35 5.19 -10.32 -2.85
N LEU A 36 5.33 -11.63 -3.12
CA LEU A 36 4.83 -12.69 -2.25
C LEU A 36 5.46 -12.70 -0.85
N ASN A 37 6.61 -12.04 -0.66
CA ASN A 37 7.19 -11.91 0.67
C ASN A 37 6.35 -11.00 1.57
N VAL A 38 5.75 -9.94 1.01
CA VAL A 38 4.78 -9.10 1.74
C VAL A 38 3.52 -9.92 2.05
N ALA A 39 2.98 -10.64 1.05
CA ALA A 39 1.81 -11.50 1.23
C ALA A 39 2.01 -12.53 2.35
N LYS A 40 3.15 -13.21 2.40
CA LYS A 40 3.47 -14.18 3.47
C LYS A 40 3.60 -13.54 4.84
N CYS A 41 4.22 -12.35 4.92
CA CYS A 41 4.30 -11.60 6.17
C CYS A 41 2.90 -11.24 6.69
N LEU A 42 2.00 -10.85 5.79
CA LEU A 42 0.62 -10.52 6.12
C LEU A 42 -0.22 -11.76 6.44
N GLU A 43 0.01 -12.88 5.76
CA GLU A 43 -0.60 -14.17 6.09
C GLU A 43 -0.31 -14.59 7.53
N GLU A 44 0.95 -14.49 7.96
CA GLU A 44 1.36 -14.77 9.33
C GLU A 44 0.67 -13.84 10.33
N GLU A 45 0.61 -12.54 10.02
CA GLU A 45 0.02 -11.54 10.91
C GLU A 45 -1.51 -11.66 11.00
N MET A 46 -2.20 -11.91 9.87
CA MET A 46 -3.65 -12.15 9.85
C MET A 46 -4.01 -13.41 10.65
N ASN A 47 -3.25 -14.50 10.48
CA ASN A 47 -3.45 -15.72 11.24
C ASN A 47 -3.22 -15.49 12.74
N ALA A 48 -2.21 -14.71 13.12
CA ALA A 48 -1.93 -14.37 14.51
C ALA A 48 -3.03 -13.52 15.14
N LEU A 49 -3.70 -12.65 14.36
CA LEU A 49 -4.87 -11.88 14.80
C LEU A 49 -6.16 -12.72 14.85
N GLY A 50 -6.13 -13.97 14.37
CA GLY A 50 -7.28 -14.87 14.39
C GLY A 50 -8.30 -14.63 13.26
N LEU A 51 -7.87 -14.05 12.14
CA LEU A 51 -8.70 -13.96 10.96
C LEU A 51 -8.95 -15.36 10.38
N GLU A 52 -10.10 -15.53 9.76
CA GLU A 52 -10.51 -16.77 9.11
C GLU A 52 -10.24 -16.73 7.60
N ASN A 53 -10.15 -17.90 6.97
CA ASN A 53 -9.96 -18.07 5.53
C ASN A 53 -8.76 -17.30 4.99
N VAL A 54 -7.69 -17.20 5.77
CA VAL A 54 -6.46 -16.54 5.34
C VAL A 54 -5.77 -17.40 4.29
N HIS A 55 -5.60 -16.86 3.08
CA HIS A 55 -4.97 -17.58 1.96
C HIS A 55 -4.44 -16.63 0.90
N ILE A 56 -3.43 -17.09 0.16
CA ILE A 56 -2.91 -16.39 -1.02
C ILE A 56 -3.46 -17.07 -2.27
N LYS A 57 -4.07 -16.28 -3.17
CA LYS A 57 -4.59 -16.73 -4.47
C LYS A 57 -4.19 -15.76 -5.56
N GLU A 58 -3.53 -16.24 -6.62
CA GLU A 58 -3.09 -15.40 -7.75
C GLU A 58 -2.31 -14.14 -7.32
N GLY A 59 -1.49 -14.27 -6.26
CA GLY A 59 -0.69 -13.18 -5.72
C GLY A 59 -1.39 -12.30 -4.68
N THR A 60 -2.72 -12.27 -4.64
CA THR A 60 -3.49 -11.52 -3.63
C THR A 60 -3.62 -12.33 -2.35
N ILE A 61 -3.38 -11.70 -1.20
CA ILE A 61 -3.67 -12.27 0.13
C ILE A 61 -5.06 -11.84 0.58
N TYR A 62 -5.87 -12.78 1.03
CA TYR A 62 -7.23 -12.60 1.54
C TYR A 62 -7.32 -13.00 3.00
N GLY A 63 -8.23 -12.39 3.75
CA GLY A 63 -8.59 -12.79 5.10
C GLY A 63 -9.95 -12.22 5.50
N ILE A 64 -10.61 -12.87 6.46
CA ILE A 64 -11.92 -12.48 6.95
C ILE A 64 -11.88 -12.33 8.45
N LEU A 65 -12.36 -11.21 8.97
CA LEU A 65 -12.75 -11.05 10.35
C LEU A 65 -14.25 -11.33 10.42
N PRO A 66 -14.68 -12.46 11.05
CA PRO A 66 -16.09 -12.83 11.12
C PRO A 66 -16.88 -11.81 11.93
N ALA A 67 -18.18 -11.69 11.63
CA ALA A 67 -19.06 -10.79 12.35
C ALA A 67 -19.11 -11.11 13.85
N THR A 68 -19.21 -10.09 14.67
CA THR A 68 -19.49 -10.25 16.09
C THR A 68 -20.86 -10.93 16.27
N PRO A 69 -21.05 -11.85 17.27
CA PRO A 69 -22.33 -12.48 17.54
C PRO A 69 -23.49 -11.48 17.63
N GLY A 70 -24.53 -11.68 16.82
CA GLY A 70 -25.68 -10.79 16.68
C GLY A 70 -25.52 -9.69 15.59
N TYR A 71 -24.39 -9.64 14.90
CA TYR A 71 -24.11 -8.70 13.79
C TYR A 71 -23.96 -9.40 12.44
N GLU A 72 -24.26 -10.69 12.34
CA GLU A 72 -24.11 -11.50 11.13
C GLU A 72 -24.97 -10.99 9.97
N GLY A 73 -26.10 -10.34 10.28
CA GLY A 73 -27.00 -9.75 9.29
C GLY A 73 -26.58 -8.35 8.83
N LYS A 74 -25.47 -7.79 9.30
CA LYS A 74 -24.94 -6.52 8.82
C LYS A 74 -24.25 -6.70 7.49
N GLN A 75 -24.32 -5.66 6.65
CA GLN A 75 -23.68 -5.64 5.34
C GLN A 75 -22.17 -5.90 5.47
N PRO A 76 -21.62 -6.90 4.76
CA PRO A 76 -20.18 -7.14 4.73
C PRO A 76 -19.42 -5.98 4.06
N VAL A 77 -18.36 -5.55 4.69
CA VAL A 77 -17.49 -4.46 4.19
C VAL A 77 -16.09 -4.99 3.93
N GLY A 78 -15.51 -4.59 2.82
CA GLY A 78 -14.14 -4.92 2.44
C GLY A 78 -13.17 -3.76 2.61
N PHE A 79 -11.89 -4.08 2.86
CA PHE A 79 -10.78 -3.13 2.81
C PHE A 79 -9.68 -3.72 1.93
N ILE A 80 -9.14 -2.88 1.05
CA ILE A 80 -8.15 -3.26 0.05
C ILE A 80 -7.01 -2.25 0.08
N ALA A 81 -5.78 -2.74 -0.09
CA ALA A 81 -4.58 -1.95 -0.33
C ALA A 81 -3.64 -2.76 -1.24
N HIS A 82 -2.63 -2.14 -1.84
CA HIS A 82 -1.69 -2.90 -2.67
C HIS A 82 -0.33 -3.12 -1.98
N MET A 83 0.34 -4.20 -2.37
CA MET A 83 1.60 -4.64 -1.78
C MET A 83 2.82 -4.22 -2.59
N ASP A 84 2.65 -4.01 -3.87
CA ASP A 84 3.77 -3.66 -4.75
C ASP A 84 4.18 -2.21 -4.61
N THR A 85 5.38 -1.92 -5.10
CA THR A 85 5.91 -0.57 -5.21
C THR A 85 6.21 -0.26 -6.66
N ALA A 86 6.09 1.02 -7.02
CA ALA A 86 6.31 1.52 -8.37
C ALA A 86 7.68 1.11 -8.94
N PRO A 87 7.74 0.65 -10.21
CA PRO A 87 8.97 0.17 -10.83
C PRO A 87 9.89 1.29 -11.34
N GLU A 88 9.43 2.54 -11.36
CA GLU A 88 10.13 3.67 -11.97
C GLU A 88 11.38 4.09 -11.20
N PHE A 89 11.47 3.72 -9.92
CA PHE A 89 12.63 4.02 -9.10
C PHE A 89 12.99 2.85 -8.19
N ASN A 90 14.23 2.86 -7.66
CA ASN A 90 14.70 1.80 -6.76
C ASN A 90 13.83 1.67 -5.52
N GLY A 91 13.24 0.49 -5.29
CA GLY A 91 12.45 0.15 -4.11
C GLY A 91 13.16 -0.81 -3.14
N PHE A 92 14.45 -1.12 -3.37
CA PHE A 92 15.19 -2.10 -2.57
C PHE A 92 16.00 -1.47 -1.46
N GLY A 93 15.89 -2.04 -0.26
CA GLY A 93 16.72 -1.65 0.88
C GLY A 93 16.37 -0.27 1.44
N VAL A 94 15.11 -0.03 1.66
CA VAL A 94 14.56 1.26 2.15
C VAL A 94 15.20 1.67 3.48
N LYS A 95 15.66 2.91 3.55
CA LYS A 95 16.24 3.53 4.76
C LYS A 95 15.39 4.73 5.17
N PRO A 96 14.42 4.54 6.06
CA PRO A 96 13.55 5.63 6.48
C PRO A 96 14.29 6.65 7.36
N GLN A 97 13.99 7.93 7.15
CA GLN A 97 14.36 9.02 8.05
C GLN A 97 13.12 9.47 8.82
N ILE A 98 13.18 9.46 10.14
CA ILE A 98 12.07 9.86 10.99
C ILE A 98 12.40 11.23 11.61
N ILE A 99 11.53 12.21 11.40
CA ILE A 99 11.60 13.55 11.93
C ILE A 99 10.44 13.70 12.92
N GLU A 100 10.73 13.67 14.22
CA GLU A 100 9.69 13.59 15.27
C GLU A 100 8.80 14.84 15.37
N ASN A 101 9.36 16.01 15.09
CA ASN A 101 8.65 17.28 15.13
C ASN A 101 9.12 18.14 13.97
N TYR A 102 8.50 17.91 12.83
CA TYR A 102 8.89 18.57 11.58
C TYR A 102 8.67 20.09 11.67
N ASP A 103 9.64 20.87 11.28
CA ASP A 103 9.61 22.33 11.40
C ASP A 103 8.88 23.06 10.26
N GLY A 104 8.51 22.34 9.20
CA GLY A 104 7.88 22.87 8.00
C GLY A 104 8.85 23.44 6.96
N GLY A 105 10.15 23.18 7.11
CA GLY A 105 11.21 23.63 6.20
C GLY A 105 11.65 22.55 5.20
N ASP A 106 12.72 22.81 4.48
CA ASP A 106 13.31 21.86 3.53
C ASP A 106 13.88 20.63 4.26
N VAL A 107 13.77 19.45 3.66
CA VAL A 107 14.27 18.19 4.23
C VAL A 107 15.43 17.65 3.41
N LEU A 108 16.60 17.52 4.03
CA LEU A 108 17.76 16.86 3.42
C LEU A 108 17.57 15.33 3.47
N LEU A 109 17.62 14.68 2.32
CA LEU A 109 17.66 13.22 2.17
C LEU A 109 19.12 12.76 2.26
N LYS A 110 19.51 12.24 3.42
CA LYS A 110 20.91 12.06 3.82
C LYS A 110 21.71 11.07 2.97
N GLY A 111 21.04 10.10 2.35
CA GLY A 111 21.70 9.08 1.52
C GLY A 111 22.05 9.59 0.13
N SER A 112 21.16 10.36 -0.50
CA SER A 112 21.36 10.89 -1.85
C SER A 112 21.92 12.32 -1.87
N GLY A 113 21.75 13.08 -0.80
CA GLY A 113 22.05 14.52 -0.75
C GLY A 113 21.00 15.40 -1.42
N HIS A 114 19.90 14.82 -1.93
CA HIS A 114 18.77 15.59 -2.45
C HIS A 114 18.02 16.31 -1.34
N VAL A 115 17.32 17.36 -1.71
CA VAL A 115 16.50 18.16 -0.79
C VAL A 115 15.06 18.12 -1.25
N LEU A 116 14.15 17.68 -0.36
CA LEU A 116 12.73 17.92 -0.54
C LEU A 116 12.45 19.37 -0.14
N SER A 117 12.32 20.22 -1.16
CA SER A 117 12.14 21.64 -0.97
C SER A 117 10.66 21.99 -0.80
N VAL A 118 10.34 22.79 0.19
CA VAL A 118 8.97 23.34 0.36
C VAL A 118 8.54 24.25 -0.79
N ARG A 119 9.48 24.72 -1.61
CA ARG A 119 9.17 25.44 -2.84
C ARG A 119 8.56 24.51 -3.89
N ASP A 120 9.14 23.30 -4.03
CA ASP A 120 8.73 22.34 -5.04
C ASP A 120 7.57 21.45 -4.53
N PHE A 121 7.48 21.25 -3.21
CA PHE A 121 6.45 20.50 -2.51
C PHE A 121 5.78 21.35 -1.41
N PRO A 122 4.91 22.31 -1.76
CA PRO A 122 4.33 23.26 -0.80
C PRO A 122 3.52 22.61 0.34
N ALA A 123 2.92 21.46 0.10
CA ALA A 123 2.16 20.70 1.10
C ALA A 123 2.99 20.33 2.35
N LEU A 124 4.31 20.24 2.23
CA LEU A 124 5.20 20.01 3.36
C LEU A 124 5.01 21.05 4.49
N LYS A 125 4.65 22.29 4.16
CA LYS A 125 4.44 23.36 5.16
C LYS A 125 3.29 23.06 6.11
N GLU A 126 2.28 22.34 5.60
CA GLU A 126 1.08 21.99 6.37
C GLU A 126 1.37 20.87 7.39
N LEU A 127 2.47 20.15 7.21
CA LEU A 127 2.90 19.08 8.09
C LEU A 127 3.75 19.57 9.29
N LYS A 128 3.91 20.87 9.43
CA LYS A 128 4.68 21.45 10.56
C LYS A 128 4.12 20.98 11.91
N GLY A 129 5.02 20.55 12.78
CA GLY A 129 4.68 20.03 14.11
C GLY A 129 4.28 18.57 14.12
N GLN A 130 4.17 17.93 12.96
CA GLN A 130 3.85 16.51 12.83
C GLN A 130 5.14 15.66 12.76
N LYS A 131 4.99 14.37 12.95
CA LYS A 131 6.03 13.39 12.65
C LYS A 131 6.04 13.17 11.13
N LEU A 132 7.19 13.39 10.51
CA LEU A 132 7.40 13.17 9.10
C LEU A 132 8.36 11.99 8.89
N ILE A 133 8.00 11.10 7.96
CA ILE A 133 8.84 9.98 7.55
C ILE A 133 9.18 10.17 6.08
N THR A 134 10.46 10.12 5.77
CA THR A 134 10.99 10.15 4.39
C THR A 134 11.91 8.98 4.16
N THR A 135 12.26 8.71 2.90
CA THR A 135 13.42 7.89 2.57
C THR A 135 14.71 8.70 2.75
N ASP A 136 15.86 8.04 2.69
CA ASP A 136 17.17 8.70 2.63
C ASP A 136 17.49 9.26 1.23
N GLY A 137 16.59 9.08 0.27
CA GLY A 137 16.70 9.55 -1.12
C GLY A 137 17.40 8.59 -2.06
N THR A 138 17.83 7.42 -1.60
CA THR A 138 18.40 6.37 -2.47
C THR A 138 17.37 5.38 -2.98
N THR A 139 16.17 5.39 -2.38
CA THR A 139 15.04 4.51 -2.72
C THR A 139 13.72 5.26 -2.67
N LEU A 140 12.64 4.64 -3.18
CA LEU A 140 11.27 4.96 -2.76
C LEU A 140 11.13 4.72 -1.27
N LEU A 141 10.13 5.35 -0.63
CA LEU A 141 9.75 5.01 0.74
C LEU A 141 8.81 3.78 0.76
N GLY A 142 7.95 3.65 -0.24
CA GLY A 142 6.93 2.61 -0.32
C GLY A 142 5.73 2.89 0.60
N ALA A 143 5.48 4.17 0.93
CA ALA A 143 4.27 4.56 1.66
C ALA A 143 3.02 4.26 0.86
N ASP A 144 3.08 4.44 -0.42
CA ASP A 144 2.17 3.95 -1.44
C ASP A 144 2.56 2.51 -1.77
N ASP A 145 1.77 1.47 -1.35
CA ASP A 145 0.60 1.60 -0.46
C ASP A 145 0.78 0.79 0.86
N LYS A 146 2.01 0.61 1.31
CA LYS A 146 2.29 -0.07 2.59
C LYS A 146 1.79 0.70 3.81
N ALA A 147 1.47 1.99 3.65
CA ALA A 147 0.79 2.76 4.67
C ALA A 147 -0.66 2.30 4.81
N GLY A 148 -1.40 2.17 3.72
CA GLY A 148 -2.76 1.65 3.71
C GLY A 148 -2.84 0.23 4.29
N ILE A 149 -1.87 -0.65 3.94
CA ILE A 149 -1.76 -1.97 4.57
C ILE A 149 -1.64 -1.84 6.10
N ALA A 150 -0.74 -0.97 6.58
CA ALA A 150 -0.50 -0.79 8.02
C ALA A 150 -1.73 -0.22 8.74
N GLU A 151 -2.47 0.67 8.09
CA GLU A 151 -3.70 1.27 8.62
C GLU A 151 -4.83 0.24 8.72
N ILE A 152 -5.04 -0.57 7.68
CA ILE A 152 -6.04 -1.65 7.68
C ILE A 152 -5.73 -2.66 8.79
N MET A 153 -4.50 -3.14 8.87
CA MET A 153 -4.10 -4.13 9.86
C MET A 153 -4.20 -3.59 11.30
N GLN A 154 -3.88 -2.30 11.49
CA GLN A 154 -4.05 -1.64 12.79
C GLN A 154 -5.52 -1.48 13.16
N ALA A 155 -6.37 -1.09 12.20
CA ALA A 155 -7.81 -0.96 12.43
C ALA A 155 -8.43 -2.30 12.84
N VAL A 156 -8.05 -3.39 12.16
CA VAL A 156 -8.49 -4.75 12.47
C VAL A 156 -8.08 -5.17 13.88
N GLU A 157 -6.80 -4.98 14.23
CA GLU A 157 -6.31 -5.28 15.59
C GLU A 157 -7.11 -4.52 16.65
N ARG A 158 -7.33 -3.22 16.44
CA ARG A 158 -8.14 -2.41 17.36
C ARG A 158 -9.57 -2.90 17.50
N VAL A 159 -10.22 -3.28 16.39
CA VAL A 159 -11.58 -3.84 16.41
C VAL A 159 -11.64 -5.08 17.30
N ILE A 160 -10.63 -5.95 17.20
CA ILE A 160 -10.52 -7.18 17.99
C ILE A 160 -10.24 -6.86 19.46
N GLU A 161 -9.24 -6.04 19.76
CA GLU A 161 -8.82 -5.74 21.13
C GLU A 161 -9.84 -4.94 21.92
N GLU A 162 -10.42 -3.91 21.29
CA GLU A 162 -11.44 -3.05 21.90
C GLU A 162 -12.83 -3.72 21.87
N LYS A 163 -12.95 -4.93 21.28
CA LYS A 163 -14.20 -5.68 21.14
C LYS A 163 -15.32 -4.86 20.53
N ILE A 164 -14.99 -4.10 19.49
CA ILE A 164 -15.94 -3.24 18.79
C ILE A 164 -16.92 -4.13 18.03
N PRO A 165 -18.25 -4.04 18.26
CA PRO A 165 -19.24 -4.82 17.52
C PRO A 165 -19.24 -4.46 16.03
N HIS A 166 -19.14 -5.48 15.15
CA HIS A 166 -19.03 -5.29 13.71
C HIS A 166 -19.69 -6.42 12.92
N GLY A 167 -20.12 -6.13 11.69
CA GLY A 167 -20.43 -7.11 10.67
C GLY A 167 -19.18 -7.81 10.14
N LYS A 168 -19.33 -8.71 9.17
CA LYS A 168 -18.17 -9.34 8.51
C LYS A 168 -17.27 -8.28 7.86
N ILE A 169 -15.97 -8.35 8.11
CA ILE A 169 -14.95 -7.52 7.47
C ILE A 169 -14.09 -8.42 6.60
N ALA A 170 -14.03 -8.13 5.31
CA ALA A 170 -13.15 -8.79 4.36
C ALA A 170 -11.91 -7.93 4.08
N ILE A 171 -10.75 -8.55 3.95
CA ILE A 171 -9.48 -7.87 3.73
C ILE A 171 -8.80 -8.51 2.55
N ALA A 172 -8.26 -7.70 1.65
CA ALA A 172 -7.43 -8.16 0.57
C ALA A 172 -6.26 -7.20 0.34
N PHE A 173 -5.06 -7.77 0.08
CA PHE A 173 -3.93 -6.99 -0.37
C PHE A 173 -3.48 -7.52 -1.73
N THR A 174 -3.46 -6.64 -2.73
CA THR A 174 -3.27 -6.99 -4.14
C THR A 174 -1.81 -6.82 -4.59
N PRO A 175 -1.34 -7.59 -5.56
CA PRO A 175 -0.11 -7.31 -6.29
C PRO A 175 -0.37 -6.32 -7.44
N ASP A 176 0.68 -5.80 -8.08
CA ASP A 176 0.70 -5.19 -9.42
C ASP A 176 -0.25 -4.02 -9.67
N GLU A 177 -0.64 -3.28 -8.63
CA GLU A 177 -1.46 -2.09 -8.76
C GLU A 177 -0.74 -1.03 -9.58
N GLU A 178 0.52 -0.76 -9.27
CA GLU A 178 1.39 0.27 -9.85
C GLU A 178 1.63 0.11 -11.36
N ILE A 179 1.31 -1.05 -11.91
CA ILE A 179 1.39 -1.34 -13.35
C ILE A 179 0.01 -1.60 -13.97
N GLY A 180 -1.08 -1.33 -13.21
CA GLY A 180 -2.47 -1.40 -13.68
C GLY A 180 -3.06 -2.80 -13.75
N HIS A 181 -2.46 -3.80 -13.08
CA HIS A 181 -2.90 -5.20 -13.10
C HIS A 181 -3.43 -5.71 -11.74
N GLY A 182 -3.56 -4.83 -10.74
CA GLY A 182 -3.93 -5.19 -9.37
C GLY A 182 -5.25 -5.96 -9.23
N VAL A 183 -6.18 -5.77 -10.15
CA VAL A 183 -7.51 -6.41 -10.10
C VAL A 183 -7.72 -7.52 -11.13
N ASP A 184 -6.77 -7.77 -12.03
CA ASP A 184 -6.94 -8.71 -13.15
C ASP A 184 -7.27 -10.15 -12.70
N LYS A 185 -6.78 -10.55 -11.53
CA LYS A 185 -6.99 -11.86 -10.93
C LYS A 185 -7.70 -11.81 -9.57
N PHE A 186 -8.29 -10.68 -9.25
CA PHE A 186 -8.99 -10.51 -7.98
C PHE A 186 -10.25 -11.40 -7.92
N ASP A 187 -10.37 -12.16 -6.84
CA ASP A 187 -11.50 -13.06 -6.62
C ASP A 187 -12.68 -12.31 -6.00
N VAL A 188 -13.45 -11.61 -6.81
CA VAL A 188 -14.59 -10.80 -6.37
C VAL A 188 -15.60 -11.61 -5.57
N ASP A 189 -15.95 -12.80 -6.07
CA ASP A 189 -16.94 -13.67 -5.41
C ASP A 189 -16.40 -14.23 -4.09
N GLY A 190 -15.13 -14.67 -4.08
CA GLY A 190 -14.45 -15.22 -2.90
C GLY A 190 -14.12 -14.17 -1.85
N PHE A 191 -13.95 -12.91 -2.23
CA PHE A 191 -13.69 -11.81 -1.29
C PHE A 191 -14.83 -11.62 -0.29
N GLY A 192 -16.06 -11.78 -0.74
CA GLY A 192 -17.22 -11.90 0.13
C GLY A 192 -17.61 -10.62 0.87
N ALA A 193 -17.39 -9.46 0.28
CA ALA A 193 -17.86 -8.16 0.72
C ALA A 193 -18.87 -7.59 -0.30
N ASP A 194 -19.88 -6.87 0.17
CA ASP A 194 -20.88 -6.21 -0.69
C ASP A 194 -20.37 -4.87 -1.24
N LEU A 195 -19.48 -4.24 -0.50
CA LEU A 195 -18.77 -3.01 -0.87
C LEU A 195 -17.37 -3.04 -0.25
N ALA A 196 -16.44 -2.32 -0.87
CA ALA A 196 -15.09 -2.22 -0.36
C ALA A 196 -14.56 -0.79 -0.44
N TYR A 197 -13.64 -0.48 0.46
CA TYR A 197 -12.83 0.72 0.43
C TYR A 197 -11.39 0.34 0.08
N THR A 198 -10.86 0.96 -0.96
CA THR A 198 -9.42 0.94 -1.22
C THR A 198 -8.78 2.04 -0.38
N VAL A 199 -7.82 1.67 0.47
CA VAL A 199 -7.09 2.59 1.35
C VAL A 199 -5.78 2.90 0.66
N ASP A 200 -5.83 3.83 -0.28
CA ASP A 200 -4.74 4.12 -1.20
C ASP A 200 -4.78 5.58 -1.64
N GLY A 201 -3.76 6.34 -1.28
CA GLY A 201 -3.46 7.67 -1.75
C GLY A 201 -4.46 8.77 -1.45
N GLY A 202 -4.20 9.93 -2.01
CA GLY A 202 -5.04 11.11 -1.94
C GLY A 202 -4.96 11.93 -0.65
N ASP A 203 -5.94 12.80 -0.47
CA ASP A 203 -6.06 13.61 0.74
C ASP A 203 -6.47 12.74 1.94
N TRP A 204 -5.76 12.84 3.03
CA TRP A 204 -5.93 12.01 4.24
C TRP A 204 -7.33 11.99 4.86
N ASN A 205 -8.20 12.93 4.50
CA ASN A 205 -9.59 13.02 4.95
C ASN A 205 -10.60 12.96 3.79
N GLY A 206 -10.16 12.53 2.60
CA GLY A 206 -10.97 12.40 1.41
C GLY A 206 -11.52 10.99 1.20
N ILE A 207 -12.71 10.89 0.62
CA ILE A 207 -13.26 9.63 0.08
C ILE A 207 -13.70 9.92 -1.35
N SER A 208 -13.09 9.21 -2.32
CA SER A 208 -13.51 9.24 -3.71
C SER A 208 -14.53 8.13 -3.97
N TYR A 209 -15.68 8.47 -4.53
CA TYR A 209 -16.76 7.51 -4.82
C TYR A 209 -17.25 7.56 -6.27
N GLU A 210 -16.53 8.29 -7.12
CA GLU A 210 -16.83 8.42 -8.54
C GLU A 210 -15.62 7.95 -9.37
N ASN A 211 -15.92 7.31 -10.51
CA ASN A 211 -14.90 6.90 -11.47
C ASN A 211 -14.63 8.02 -12.47
N PHE A 212 -13.47 8.00 -13.08
CA PHE A 212 -13.10 8.85 -14.21
C PHE A 212 -12.75 7.98 -15.43
N ASN A 213 -12.80 8.58 -16.62
CA ASN A 213 -12.35 7.93 -17.83
C ASN A 213 -10.88 8.27 -18.08
N ALA A 214 -10.06 7.25 -18.31
CA ALA A 214 -8.66 7.39 -18.66
C ALA A 214 -8.36 6.70 -19.99
N VAL A 215 -7.41 7.25 -20.75
CA VAL A 215 -6.93 6.66 -22.00
C VAL A 215 -5.42 6.75 -22.01
N GLN A 216 -4.76 5.64 -22.31
CA GLN A 216 -3.34 5.59 -22.60
C GLN A 216 -3.13 5.44 -24.10
N ALA A 217 -2.21 6.21 -24.67
CA ALA A 217 -1.84 6.12 -26.08
C ALA A 217 -0.33 5.80 -26.22
N PHE A 218 -0.02 4.80 -27.02
CA PHE A 218 1.35 4.50 -27.43
C PHE A 218 1.55 4.99 -28.85
N VAL A 219 2.62 5.75 -29.09
CA VAL A 219 2.93 6.31 -30.42
C VAL A 219 4.36 5.97 -30.78
N ASP A 220 4.51 5.15 -31.81
CA ASP A 220 5.82 4.76 -32.34
C ASP A 220 6.13 5.57 -33.60
N PHE A 221 7.29 6.23 -33.63
CA PHE A 221 7.77 6.95 -34.78
C PHE A 221 8.84 6.13 -35.52
N TYR A 222 8.53 5.74 -36.75
CA TYR A 222 9.46 5.02 -37.61
C TYR A 222 10.08 5.99 -38.62
N GLY A 223 11.38 6.07 -38.64
CA GLY A 223 12.12 6.97 -39.53
C GLY A 223 13.54 6.52 -39.77
N TYR A 224 14.17 7.18 -40.72
CA TYR A 224 15.60 6.99 -40.98
C TYR A 224 16.42 8.04 -40.21
N SER A 225 17.42 7.56 -39.47
CA SER A 225 18.35 8.46 -38.79
C SER A 225 19.28 9.11 -39.83
N ILE A 226 19.25 10.45 -39.89
CA ILE A 226 20.13 11.25 -40.74
C ILE A 226 20.89 12.26 -39.89
N HIS A 227 22.06 12.70 -40.39
CA HIS A 227 22.83 13.75 -39.72
C HIS A 227 22.04 15.07 -39.73
N PRO A 228 21.91 15.79 -38.61
CA PRO A 228 21.09 17.00 -38.53
C PRO A 228 21.60 18.20 -39.31
N GLY A 229 22.66 18.09 -40.08
CA GLY A 229 23.24 19.15 -40.90
C GLY A 229 23.33 18.81 -42.39
N SER A 230 22.59 17.81 -42.88
CA SER A 230 22.57 17.45 -44.30
C SER A 230 21.31 17.97 -44.98
#